data_a68c6e6d02f0c1a0255d78f284e66964
#
_entry.id   a68c6e6d02f0c1a0255d78f284e66964
#
_cell.length_a   1.000
_cell.length_b   1.000
_cell.length_c   1.000
_cell.angle_alpha   90.00
_cell.angle_beta   90.00
_cell.angle_gamma   90.00
#
_symmetry.space_group_name_H-M   'P 1'
#
loop_
_entity.id
_entity.type
_entity.pdbx_description
1 polymer ?
#
loop_
_entity_poly.entity_id
_entity_poly.type
_entity_poly.pdbx_seq_one_letter_code
_entity_poly.pdbx_strand_id
1 'polypeptide(L)'
;MALLLESRTGPALVLTIDNESQHNVLSRELVKELKTQAEFVAKDSTIRAVIITGKGTRAFCAGANLKERTGWTDHDVRSWLVELHDGLRAIEKCDKPWIAAVNGVALGGGCELALACDLRVMDSAAEIGLTETKIGVIPGGGGCVRLARVIGMGRARDLILTARRVPAQEAYLMGLASRVSDPGRSLEMALHLAEQIAGNAPVAIAAAKNAIEEAWDLELAEGLEKEREWYEQPLKSEDRLEGLKAFAERRAPVWQGK
;
A
#
# COMPACT_ATOMS: atom_id res chain seq x y z
N MET A 1 1.29 -11.66 -21.54
CA MET A 1 0.06 -11.70 -20.73
C MET A 1 0.16 -10.57 -19.72
N ALA A 2 -0.94 -9.86 -19.44
CA ALA A 2 -0.93 -8.82 -18.41
C ALA A 2 -0.53 -9.45 -17.07
N LEU A 3 0.34 -8.78 -16.31
CA LEU A 3 0.78 -9.24 -14.99
C LEU A 3 -0.15 -8.73 -13.87
N LEU A 4 -0.97 -7.73 -14.17
CA LEU A 4 -2.03 -7.22 -13.30
C LEU A 4 -3.40 -7.48 -13.95
N LEU A 5 -4.27 -8.19 -13.23
CA LEU A 5 -5.67 -8.31 -13.57
C LEU A 5 -6.46 -7.24 -12.82
N GLU A 6 -7.30 -6.52 -13.56
CA GLU A 6 -8.13 -5.46 -13.02
C GLU A 6 -9.58 -5.93 -12.86
N SER A 7 -10.18 -5.62 -11.74
CA SER A 7 -11.64 -5.76 -11.55
C SER A 7 -12.17 -4.62 -10.68
N ARG A 8 -13.43 -4.28 -10.84
CA ARG A 8 -14.09 -3.26 -10.02
C ARG A 8 -15.17 -3.89 -9.14
N THR A 9 -15.16 -3.50 -7.88
CA THR A 9 -16.20 -3.88 -6.91
C THR A 9 -16.66 -2.61 -6.21
N GLY A 10 -17.83 -2.11 -6.61
CA GLY A 10 -18.30 -0.81 -6.13
C GLY A 10 -17.29 0.31 -6.43
N PRO A 11 -16.90 1.10 -5.41
CA PRO A 11 -15.94 2.21 -5.56
C PRO A 11 -14.47 1.76 -5.55
N ALA A 12 -14.19 0.47 -5.37
CA ALA A 12 -12.84 -0.06 -5.29
C ALA A 12 -12.36 -0.62 -6.63
N LEU A 13 -11.13 -0.28 -7.02
CA LEU A 13 -10.36 -0.99 -8.04
C LEU A 13 -9.54 -2.09 -7.36
N VAL A 14 -9.72 -3.34 -7.81
CA VAL A 14 -8.92 -4.49 -7.35
C VAL A 14 -7.89 -4.83 -8.42
N LEU A 15 -6.62 -4.79 -8.04
CA LEU A 15 -5.47 -5.18 -8.84
C LEU A 15 -4.95 -6.53 -8.32
N THR A 16 -5.00 -7.56 -9.15
CA THR A 16 -4.51 -8.90 -8.79
C THR A 16 -3.23 -9.19 -9.55
N ILE A 17 -2.13 -9.44 -8.84
CA ILE A 17 -0.87 -9.88 -9.44
C ILE A 17 -1.07 -11.30 -9.97
N ASP A 18 -1.01 -11.49 -11.30
CA ASP A 18 -1.27 -12.77 -11.98
C ASP A 18 0.02 -13.44 -12.44
N ASN A 19 0.79 -13.93 -11.49
CA ASN A 19 1.95 -14.78 -11.74
C ASN A 19 2.08 -15.85 -10.65
N GLU A 20 0.99 -16.57 -10.38
CA GLU A 20 0.91 -17.56 -9.30
C GLU A 20 1.97 -18.66 -9.42
N SER A 21 2.31 -19.08 -10.64
CA SER A 21 3.33 -20.11 -10.91
C SER A 21 4.73 -19.72 -10.39
N GLN A 22 5.00 -18.42 -10.29
CA GLN A 22 6.22 -17.86 -9.73
C GLN A 22 5.97 -17.13 -8.39
N HIS A 23 4.91 -17.48 -7.67
CA HIS A 23 4.57 -16.86 -6.38
C HIS A 23 4.41 -15.32 -6.46
N ASN A 24 3.88 -14.82 -7.58
CA ASN A 24 3.59 -13.40 -7.80
C ASN A 24 4.82 -12.48 -7.60
N VAL A 25 6.01 -12.92 -8.05
CA VAL A 25 7.25 -12.15 -7.89
C VAL A 25 7.21 -10.83 -8.66
N LEU A 26 7.89 -9.82 -8.15
CA LEU A 26 8.10 -8.53 -8.80
C LEU A 26 9.13 -8.68 -9.93
N SER A 27 8.65 -8.64 -11.16
CA SER A 27 9.48 -8.42 -12.36
C SER A 27 9.59 -6.92 -12.66
N ARG A 28 10.54 -6.55 -13.51
CA ARG A 28 10.67 -5.18 -14.00
C ARG A 28 9.40 -4.70 -14.73
N GLU A 29 8.77 -5.58 -15.48
CA GLU A 29 7.51 -5.31 -16.20
C GLU A 29 6.37 -5.03 -15.21
N LEU A 30 6.20 -5.86 -14.16
CA LEU A 30 5.16 -5.67 -13.15
C LEU A 30 5.32 -4.34 -12.41
N VAL A 31 6.57 -3.95 -12.07
CA VAL A 31 6.82 -2.66 -11.41
C VAL A 31 6.42 -1.48 -12.29
N LYS A 32 6.66 -1.56 -13.60
CA LYS A 32 6.22 -0.55 -14.57
C LYS A 32 4.69 -0.50 -14.68
N GLU A 33 4.02 -1.67 -14.74
CA GLU A 33 2.56 -1.73 -14.73
C GLU A 33 1.98 -1.10 -13.44
N LEU A 34 2.54 -1.42 -12.28
CA LEU A 34 2.11 -0.83 -10.99
C LEU A 34 2.23 0.71 -10.99
N LYS A 35 3.34 1.25 -11.50
CA LYS A 35 3.52 2.70 -11.64
C LYS A 35 2.45 3.30 -12.56
N THR A 36 2.24 2.70 -13.73
CA THR A 36 1.22 3.16 -14.69
C THR A 36 -0.18 3.13 -14.09
N GLN A 37 -0.50 2.07 -13.34
CA GLN A 37 -1.79 1.96 -12.66
C GLN A 37 -1.96 3.02 -11.56
N ALA A 38 -0.94 3.31 -10.78
CA ALA A 38 -1.01 4.36 -9.77
C ALA A 38 -1.26 5.74 -10.42
N GLU A 39 -0.60 6.05 -11.53
CA GLU A 39 -0.78 7.28 -12.29
C GLU A 39 -2.18 7.37 -12.96
N PHE A 40 -2.73 6.25 -13.41
CA PHE A 40 -4.09 6.17 -13.94
C PHE A 40 -5.14 6.39 -12.85
N VAL A 41 -5.01 5.67 -11.75
CA VAL A 41 -5.91 5.76 -10.59
C VAL A 41 -5.99 7.18 -10.04
N ALA A 42 -4.86 7.89 -9.96
CA ALA A 42 -4.84 9.28 -9.48
C ALA A 42 -5.78 10.21 -10.26
N LYS A 43 -6.01 9.92 -11.55
CA LYS A 43 -6.84 10.73 -12.47
C LYS A 43 -8.31 10.27 -12.54
N ASP A 44 -8.63 9.06 -12.14
CA ASP A 44 -9.99 8.50 -12.25
C ASP A 44 -10.80 8.82 -10.97
N SER A 45 -11.67 9.83 -11.04
CA SER A 45 -12.52 10.24 -9.91
C SER A 45 -13.55 9.17 -9.49
N THR A 46 -13.81 8.16 -10.32
CA THR A 46 -14.75 7.06 -10.01
C THR A 46 -14.13 6.02 -9.07
N ILE A 47 -12.79 5.98 -8.95
CA ILE A 47 -12.07 5.14 -8.02
C ILE A 47 -11.91 5.89 -6.69
N ARG A 48 -12.31 5.24 -5.60
CA ARG A 48 -12.25 5.78 -4.24
C ARG A 48 -11.17 5.10 -3.38
N ALA A 49 -10.84 3.88 -3.70
CA ALA A 49 -9.76 3.12 -3.09
C ALA A 49 -9.21 2.08 -4.07
N VAL A 50 -7.98 1.65 -3.87
CA VAL A 50 -7.34 0.57 -4.62
C VAL A 50 -7.02 -0.57 -3.67
N ILE A 51 -7.27 -1.79 -4.09
CA ILE A 51 -6.86 -2.99 -3.38
C ILE A 51 -5.87 -3.72 -4.28
N ILE A 52 -4.71 -4.08 -3.72
CA ILE A 52 -3.76 -4.96 -4.40
C ILE A 52 -3.67 -6.30 -3.69
N THR A 53 -3.70 -7.39 -4.44
CA THR A 53 -3.61 -8.76 -3.91
C THR A 53 -2.84 -9.66 -4.87
N GLY A 54 -2.47 -10.86 -4.44
CA GLY A 54 -1.86 -11.89 -5.28
C GLY A 54 -2.87 -12.93 -5.75
N LYS A 55 -2.71 -13.46 -6.95
CA LYS A 55 -3.49 -14.61 -7.42
C LYS A 55 -3.18 -15.87 -6.63
N GLY A 56 -4.18 -16.69 -6.36
CA GLY A 56 -4.07 -17.91 -5.55
C GLY A 56 -4.04 -17.63 -4.06
N THR A 57 -3.56 -18.59 -3.28
CA THR A 57 -3.56 -18.53 -1.81
C THR A 57 -2.17 -18.62 -1.18
N ARG A 58 -1.14 -18.93 -1.99
CA ARG A 58 0.22 -19.18 -1.48
C ARG A 58 1.02 -17.90 -1.24
N ALA A 59 0.86 -16.93 -2.09
CA ALA A 59 1.66 -15.71 -2.01
C ALA A 59 0.86 -14.48 -2.43
N PHE A 60 0.98 -13.44 -1.66
CA PHE A 60 0.71 -12.07 -2.10
C PHE A 60 1.78 -11.67 -3.14
N CYS A 61 3.04 -11.67 -2.72
CA CYS A 61 4.21 -11.47 -3.57
C CYS A 61 5.47 -11.97 -2.83
N ALA A 62 6.19 -12.92 -3.42
CA ALA A 62 7.36 -13.53 -2.81
C ALA A 62 8.66 -12.71 -2.99
N GLY A 63 8.58 -11.48 -3.48
CA GLY A 63 9.72 -10.56 -3.64
C GLY A 63 10.18 -10.38 -5.07
N ALA A 64 11.38 -9.85 -5.26
CA ALA A 64 11.94 -9.60 -6.57
C ALA A 64 12.20 -10.91 -7.34
N ASN A 65 12.03 -10.87 -8.66
CA ASN A 65 12.32 -11.99 -9.54
C ASN A 65 13.84 -12.23 -9.63
N LEU A 66 14.38 -13.08 -8.77
CA LEU A 66 15.80 -13.37 -8.72
C LEU A 66 16.32 -14.07 -10.00
N LYS A 67 15.46 -14.79 -10.75
CA LYS A 67 15.83 -15.40 -12.02
C LYS A 67 16.12 -14.35 -13.09
N GLU A 68 15.32 -13.29 -13.12
CA GLU A 68 15.52 -12.14 -14.00
C GLU A 68 16.84 -11.41 -13.71
N ARG A 69 17.29 -11.47 -12.46
CA ARG A 69 18.52 -10.80 -11.98
C ARG A 69 19.81 -11.60 -12.25
N THR A 70 19.69 -12.82 -12.72
CA THR A 70 20.87 -13.64 -13.06
C THR A 70 21.66 -13.00 -14.19
N GLY A 71 22.92 -12.70 -13.95
CA GLY A 71 23.81 -12.07 -14.92
C GLY A 71 23.71 -10.54 -14.98
N TRP A 72 22.92 -9.91 -14.13
CA TRP A 72 22.88 -8.44 -14.04
C TRP A 72 24.23 -7.88 -13.61
N THR A 73 24.63 -6.79 -14.26
CA THR A 73 25.75 -5.96 -13.83
C THR A 73 25.34 -5.06 -12.68
N ASP A 74 26.31 -4.47 -11.99
CA ASP A 74 26.04 -3.43 -10.98
C ASP A 74 25.18 -2.27 -11.52
N HIS A 75 25.36 -1.93 -12.81
CA HIS A 75 24.54 -0.90 -13.45
C HIS A 75 23.08 -1.33 -13.56
N ASP A 76 22.82 -2.57 -13.96
CA ASP A 76 21.46 -3.12 -14.06
C ASP A 76 20.77 -3.15 -12.70
N VAL A 77 21.51 -3.52 -11.65
CA VAL A 77 20.99 -3.51 -10.28
C VAL A 77 20.62 -2.08 -9.84
N ARG A 78 21.50 -1.09 -10.08
CA ARG A 78 21.19 0.31 -9.74
C ARG A 78 19.98 0.83 -10.51
N SER A 79 19.89 0.53 -11.81
CA SER A 79 18.72 0.90 -12.64
C SER A 79 17.42 0.28 -12.12
N TRP A 80 17.47 -1.01 -11.78
CA TRP A 80 16.33 -1.70 -11.17
C TRP A 80 15.87 -1.06 -9.86
N LEU A 81 16.81 -0.71 -8.98
CA LEU A 81 16.47 -0.08 -7.70
C LEU A 81 15.76 1.26 -7.90
N VAL A 82 16.19 2.07 -8.87
CA VAL A 82 15.50 3.32 -9.22
C VAL A 82 14.09 3.03 -9.72
N GLU A 83 13.91 2.09 -10.66
CA GLU A 83 12.59 1.72 -11.18
C GLU A 83 11.66 1.20 -10.07
N LEU A 84 12.19 0.35 -9.18
CA LEU A 84 11.44 -0.19 -8.04
C LEU A 84 11.00 0.93 -7.07
N HIS A 85 11.91 1.84 -6.72
CA HIS A 85 11.59 2.99 -5.87
C HIS A 85 10.51 3.86 -6.51
N ASP A 86 10.64 4.18 -7.80
CA ASP A 86 9.67 5.00 -8.54
C ASP A 86 8.29 4.33 -8.56
N GLY A 87 8.23 3.02 -8.82
CA GLY A 87 6.98 2.27 -8.83
C GLY A 87 6.28 2.25 -7.48
N LEU A 88 7.02 1.94 -6.42
CA LEU A 88 6.45 1.93 -5.06
C LEU A 88 6.08 3.34 -4.57
N ARG A 89 6.88 4.35 -4.92
CA ARG A 89 6.58 5.73 -4.58
C ARG A 89 5.34 6.27 -5.30
N ALA A 90 5.07 5.82 -6.52
CA ALA A 90 3.85 6.20 -7.23
C ALA A 90 2.58 5.71 -6.50
N ILE A 91 2.64 4.52 -5.88
CA ILE A 91 1.57 4.00 -5.02
C ILE A 91 1.42 4.87 -3.76
N GLU A 92 2.52 5.12 -3.07
CA GLU A 92 2.58 5.88 -1.83
C GLU A 92 2.05 7.32 -2.00
N LYS A 93 2.41 7.98 -3.13
CA LYS A 93 2.02 9.36 -3.45
C LYS A 93 0.66 9.50 -4.13
N CYS A 94 -0.03 8.41 -4.40
CA CYS A 94 -1.37 8.46 -4.95
C CYS A 94 -2.36 9.02 -3.92
N ASP A 95 -3.16 10.03 -4.29
CA ASP A 95 -4.18 10.62 -3.42
C ASP A 95 -5.29 9.64 -3.02
N LYS A 96 -5.45 8.56 -3.78
CA LYS A 96 -6.40 7.49 -3.44
C LYS A 96 -5.74 6.52 -2.46
N PRO A 97 -6.45 6.07 -1.39
CA PRO A 97 -5.95 5.05 -0.50
C PRO A 97 -5.70 3.71 -1.20
N TRP A 98 -4.54 3.11 -0.92
CA TRP A 98 -4.15 1.77 -1.36
C TRP A 98 -4.16 0.79 -0.18
N ILE A 99 -4.77 -0.38 -0.38
CA ILE A 99 -4.90 -1.44 0.61
C ILE A 99 -4.21 -2.69 0.08
N ALA A 100 -3.19 -3.17 0.75
CA ALA A 100 -2.61 -4.48 0.47
C ALA A 100 -3.48 -5.56 1.15
N ALA A 101 -4.17 -6.38 0.34
CA ALA A 101 -4.85 -7.59 0.79
C ALA A 101 -3.87 -8.77 0.69
N VAL A 102 -3.14 -9.01 1.78
CA VAL A 102 -2.03 -9.96 1.86
C VAL A 102 -2.60 -11.37 2.06
N ASN A 103 -2.85 -12.07 0.95
CA ASN A 103 -3.51 -13.37 0.88
C ASN A 103 -2.58 -14.58 1.05
N GLY A 104 -1.31 -14.37 1.36
CA GLY A 104 -0.28 -15.38 1.54
C GLY A 104 1.05 -14.73 1.88
N VAL A 105 2.18 -15.35 1.54
CA VAL A 105 3.49 -14.79 1.88
C VAL A 105 3.76 -13.46 1.17
N ALA A 106 4.27 -12.48 1.91
CA ALA A 106 4.73 -11.17 1.41
C ALA A 106 6.20 -10.97 1.84
N LEU A 107 7.15 -11.32 0.99
CA LEU A 107 8.57 -11.35 1.35
C LEU A 107 9.41 -10.40 0.50
N GLY A 108 10.44 -9.82 1.10
CA GLY A 108 11.36 -8.92 0.41
C GLY A 108 10.61 -7.79 -0.30
N GLY A 109 10.80 -7.64 -1.62
CA GLY A 109 10.07 -6.68 -2.44
C GLY A 109 8.54 -6.75 -2.32
N GLY A 110 7.98 -7.93 -2.00
CA GLY A 110 6.55 -8.09 -1.72
C GLY A 110 6.14 -7.46 -0.39
N CYS A 111 6.99 -7.54 0.62
CA CYS A 111 6.82 -6.79 1.86
C CYS A 111 6.95 -5.28 1.60
N GLU A 112 7.91 -4.86 0.76
CA GLU A 112 8.09 -3.46 0.38
C GLU A 112 6.90 -2.90 -0.38
N LEU A 113 6.28 -3.69 -1.27
CA LEU A 113 5.02 -3.34 -1.94
C LEU A 113 3.87 -3.17 -0.94
N ALA A 114 3.74 -4.10 0.01
CA ALA A 114 2.73 -3.99 1.06
C ALA A 114 2.96 -2.77 1.97
N LEU A 115 4.22 -2.41 2.25
CA LEU A 115 4.59 -1.22 3.03
C LEU A 115 4.36 0.09 2.28
N ALA A 116 4.39 0.09 0.95
CA ALA A 116 4.07 1.25 0.13
C ALA A 116 2.55 1.54 0.06
N CYS A 117 1.71 0.57 0.42
CA CYS A 117 0.28 0.78 0.58
C CYS A 117 -0.04 1.48 1.92
N ASP A 118 -1.14 2.22 1.97
CA ASP A 118 -1.60 2.90 3.19
C ASP A 118 -1.98 1.89 4.28
N LEU A 119 -2.72 0.85 3.91
CA LEU A 119 -3.25 -0.14 4.82
C LEU A 119 -2.86 -1.57 4.39
N ARG A 120 -2.72 -2.47 5.36
CA ARG A 120 -2.42 -3.89 5.17
C ARG A 120 -3.44 -4.74 5.89
N VAL A 121 -4.22 -5.51 5.12
CA VAL A 121 -5.12 -6.54 5.61
C VAL A 121 -4.45 -7.88 5.36
N MET A 122 -4.10 -8.61 6.39
CA MET A 122 -3.42 -9.90 6.26
C MET A 122 -4.39 -11.06 6.47
N ASP A 123 -4.32 -12.05 5.61
CA ASP A 123 -4.89 -13.37 5.91
C ASP A 123 -4.23 -13.95 7.15
N SER A 124 -4.99 -14.61 8.03
CA SER A 124 -4.45 -15.17 9.27
C SER A 124 -3.36 -16.24 9.05
N ALA A 125 -3.34 -16.87 7.87
CA ALA A 125 -2.31 -17.82 7.46
C ALA A 125 -1.11 -17.14 6.73
N ALA A 126 -1.17 -15.83 6.48
CA ALA A 126 -0.13 -15.11 5.78
C ALA A 126 1.09 -14.80 6.67
N GLU A 127 2.25 -14.66 6.02
CA GLU A 127 3.50 -14.22 6.64
C GLU A 127 4.08 -13.04 5.85
N ILE A 128 4.69 -12.10 6.56
CA ILE A 128 5.36 -10.94 5.97
C ILE A 128 6.79 -10.80 6.50
N GLY A 129 7.72 -10.28 5.70
CA GLY A 129 9.09 -10.05 6.18
C GLY A 129 10.06 -9.57 5.11
N LEU A 130 11.14 -8.95 5.57
CA LEU A 130 12.28 -8.51 4.77
C LEU A 130 13.42 -9.52 4.95
N THR A 131 13.64 -10.36 3.95
CA THR A 131 14.54 -11.53 4.06
C THR A 131 15.85 -11.39 3.29
N GLU A 132 16.13 -10.20 2.78
CA GLU A 132 17.22 -9.89 1.86
C GLU A 132 18.60 -10.13 2.46
N THR A 133 18.77 -9.93 3.76
CA THR A 133 20.06 -10.15 4.43
C THR A 133 20.54 -11.60 4.37
N LYS A 134 19.61 -12.57 4.21
CA LYS A 134 19.97 -13.99 3.98
C LYS A 134 20.68 -14.24 2.65
N ILE A 135 20.54 -13.35 1.69
CA ILE A 135 21.16 -13.47 0.36
C ILE A 135 22.22 -12.39 0.13
N GLY A 136 22.69 -11.75 1.19
CA GLY A 136 23.84 -10.80 1.14
C GLY A 136 23.52 -9.41 0.62
N VAL A 137 22.24 -9.00 0.62
CA VAL A 137 21.80 -7.65 0.25
C VAL A 137 20.87 -7.08 1.32
N ILE A 138 20.53 -5.81 1.21
CA ILE A 138 19.53 -5.15 2.05
C ILE A 138 18.21 -4.97 1.27
N PRO A 139 17.08 -4.74 1.95
CA PRO A 139 15.84 -4.29 1.32
C PRO A 139 16.09 -3.06 0.45
N GLY A 140 15.84 -3.19 -0.86
CA GLY A 140 16.22 -2.19 -1.85
C GLY A 140 15.09 -1.30 -2.35
N GLY A 141 13.82 -1.65 -2.05
CA GLY A 141 12.63 -0.87 -2.43
C GLY A 141 12.12 0.05 -1.32
N GLY A 142 12.97 0.37 -0.31
CA GLY A 142 12.63 1.25 0.80
C GLY A 142 12.18 0.53 2.07
N GLY A 143 12.30 -0.80 2.13
CA GLY A 143 11.88 -1.60 3.28
C GLY A 143 12.55 -1.21 4.58
N CYS A 144 13.84 -0.88 4.57
CA CYS A 144 14.55 -0.42 5.77
C CYS A 144 13.93 0.86 6.36
N VAL A 145 13.52 1.78 5.51
CA VAL A 145 12.96 3.08 5.93
C VAL A 145 11.50 2.93 6.34
N ARG A 146 10.66 2.36 5.45
CA ARG A 146 9.22 2.23 5.70
C ARG A 146 8.90 1.33 6.88
N LEU A 147 9.60 0.19 7.01
CA LEU A 147 9.35 -0.71 8.15
C LEU A 147 9.66 -0.03 9.48
N ALA A 148 10.79 0.69 9.56
CA ALA A 148 11.18 1.41 10.78
C ALA A 148 10.17 2.51 11.17
N ARG A 149 9.56 3.17 10.17
CA ARG A 149 8.51 4.15 10.39
C ARG A 149 7.21 3.52 10.90
N VAL A 150 6.85 2.33 10.39
CA VAL A 150 5.60 1.67 10.76
C VAL A 150 5.66 1.02 12.14
N ILE A 151 6.77 0.31 12.48
CA ILE A 151 6.84 -0.49 13.72
C ILE A 151 7.91 -0.04 14.71
N GLY A 152 8.61 1.05 14.40
CA GLY A 152 9.72 1.57 15.19
C GLY A 152 11.06 0.85 14.93
N MET A 153 12.16 1.57 15.17
CA MET A 153 13.51 1.10 14.83
C MET A 153 13.91 -0.22 15.50
N GLY A 154 13.48 -0.43 16.76
CA GLY A 154 13.86 -1.65 17.50
C GLY A 154 13.33 -2.91 16.84
N ARG A 155 12.01 -2.93 16.52
CA ARG A 155 11.36 -4.07 15.86
C ARG A 155 11.84 -4.21 14.40
N ALA A 156 12.02 -3.11 13.69
CA ALA A 156 12.54 -3.15 12.32
C ALA A 156 13.95 -3.77 12.25
N ARG A 157 14.85 -3.42 13.19
CA ARG A 157 16.18 -4.03 13.30
C ARG A 157 16.08 -5.52 13.57
N ASP A 158 15.23 -5.95 14.52
CA ASP A 158 15.01 -7.37 14.78
C ASP A 158 14.62 -8.11 13.49
N LEU A 159 13.60 -7.63 12.78
CA LEU A 159 13.09 -8.32 11.58
C LEU A 159 14.10 -8.34 10.42
N ILE A 160 14.78 -7.23 10.16
CA ILE A 160 15.73 -7.12 9.03
C ILE A 160 17.02 -7.86 9.30
N LEU A 161 17.59 -7.72 10.51
CA LEU A 161 18.89 -8.33 10.83
C LEU A 161 18.79 -9.85 11.01
N THR A 162 17.67 -10.35 11.52
CA THR A 162 17.40 -11.78 11.62
C THR A 162 16.82 -12.39 10.35
N ALA A 163 16.31 -11.54 9.44
CA ALA A 163 15.58 -11.93 8.24
C ALA A 163 14.44 -12.92 8.54
N ARG A 164 13.80 -12.80 9.71
CA ARG A 164 12.69 -13.67 10.09
C ARG A 164 11.39 -13.23 9.42
N ARG A 165 10.49 -14.16 9.26
CA ARG A 165 9.12 -13.92 8.82
C ARG A 165 8.24 -13.67 10.02
N VAL A 166 7.21 -12.88 9.83
CA VAL A 166 6.26 -12.47 10.87
C VAL A 166 4.88 -13.01 10.50
N PRO A 167 4.28 -13.88 11.32
CA PRO A 167 2.89 -14.31 11.13
C PRO A 167 1.91 -13.14 11.27
N ALA A 168 0.75 -13.24 10.62
CA ALA A 168 -0.26 -12.18 10.56
C ALA A 168 -0.65 -11.62 11.95
N GLN A 169 -0.85 -12.48 12.94
CA GLN A 169 -1.23 -12.05 14.28
C GLN A 169 -0.12 -11.25 14.98
N GLU A 170 1.14 -11.65 14.81
CA GLU A 170 2.28 -10.89 15.34
C GLU A 170 2.43 -9.55 14.60
N ALA A 171 2.24 -9.56 13.26
CA ALA A 171 2.25 -8.34 12.46
C ALA A 171 1.18 -7.34 12.91
N TYR A 172 -0.01 -7.81 13.28
CA TYR A 172 -1.07 -6.97 13.84
C TYR A 172 -0.69 -6.38 15.21
N LEU A 173 -0.16 -7.21 16.12
CA LEU A 173 0.23 -6.77 17.47
C LEU A 173 1.37 -5.74 17.45
N MET A 174 2.23 -5.75 16.45
CA MET A 174 3.30 -4.76 16.31
C MET A 174 2.92 -3.52 15.47
N GLY A 175 1.70 -3.48 14.93
CA GLY A 175 1.22 -2.38 14.09
C GLY A 175 1.62 -2.47 12.61
N LEU A 176 2.24 -3.58 12.19
CA LEU A 176 2.60 -3.80 10.78
C LEU A 176 1.37 -4.10 9.93
N ALA A 177 0.41 -4.87 10.43
CA ALA A 177 -0.88 -5.09 9.80
C ALA A 177 -1.97 -4.23 10.43
N SER A 178 -2.86 -3.65 9.61
CA SER A 178 -4.01 -2.87 10.05
C SER A 178 -5.17 -3.75 10.52
N ARG A 179 -5.32 -4.93 9.91
CA ARG A 179 -6.35 -5.93 10.19
C ARG A 179 -5.83 -7.33 9.90
N VAL A 180 -6.41 -8.32 10.55
CA VAL A 180 -6.22 -9.76 10.24
C VAL A 180 -7.58 -10.36 9.93
N SER A 181 -7.70 -11.05 8.81
CA SER A 181 -8.92 -11.74 8.40
C SER A 181 -8.87 -13.23 8.77
N ASP A 182 -10.02 -13.88 8.71
CA ASP A 182 -10.09 -15.33 8.66
C ASP A 182 -9.37 -15.87 7.42
N PRO A 183 -8.99 -17.16 7.40
CA PRO A 183 -8.32 -17.78 6.27
C PRO A 183 -9.09 -17.61 4.96
N GLY A 184 -8.40 -17.14 3.91
CA GLY A 184 -8.98 -16.91 2.57
C GLY A 184 -9.85 -15.68 2.44
N ARG A 185 -9.97 -14.81 3.46
CA ARG A 185 -10.90 -13.68 3.46
C ARG A 185 -10.23 -12.30 3.47
N SER A 186 -8.93 -12.21 3.21
CA SER A 186 -8.22 -10.92 3.21
C SER A 186 -8.76 -9.94 2.17
N LEU A 187 -9.12 -10.41 0.97
CA LEU A 187 -9.72 -9.56 -0.07
C LEU A 187 -11.11 -9.06 0.35
N GLU A 188 -11.95 -9.91 0.92
CA GLU A 188 -13.27 -9.52 1.41
C GLU A 188 -13.19 -8.44 2.49
N MET A 189 -12.29 -8.61 3.45
CA MET A 189 -12.07 -7.62 4.51
C MET A 189 -11.49 -6.31 3.94
N ALA A 190 -10.61 -6.38 2.93
CA ALA A 190 -10.08 -5.20 2.24
C ALA A 190 -11.17 -4.45 1.46
N LEU A 191 -12.10 -5.16 0.81
CA LEU A 191 -13.27 -4.58 0.15
C LEU A 191 -14.17 -3.85 1.13
N HIS A 192 -14.48 -4.46 2.28
CA HIS A 192 -15.25 -3.80 3.33
C HIS A 192 -14.56 -2.52 3.84
N LEU A 193 -13.23 -2.55 4.00
CA LEU A 193 -12.48 -1.38 4.40
C LEU A 193 -12.49 -0.29 3.31
N ALA A 194 -12.40 -0.67 2.03
CA ALA A 194 -12.51 0.25 0.91
C ALA A 194 -13.91 0.91 0.83
N GLU A 195 -14.97 0.18 1.14
CA GLU A 195 -16.33 0.73 1.24
C GLU A 195 -16.44 1.76 2.37
N GLN A 196 -15.86 1.48 3.55
CA GLN A 196 -15.81 2.43 4.65
C GLN A 196 -15.08 3.72 4.27
N ILE A 197 -13.93 3.60 3.59
CA ILE A 197 -13.16 4.74 3.07
C ILE A 197 -13.99 5.53 2.05
N ALA A 198 -14.62 4.84 1.11
CA ALA A 198 -15.43 5.47 0.06
C ALA A 198 -16.69 6.17 0.59
N GLY A 199 -17.16 5.79 1.78
CA GLY A 199 -18.24 6.47 2.52
C GLY A 199 -17.85 7.88 3.03
N ASN A 200 -16.58 8.25 2.99
CA ASN A 200 -16.08 9.54 3.43
C ASN A 200 -15.79 10.48 2.24
N ALA A 201 -15.72 11.79 2.49
CA ALA A 201 -15.45 12.80 1.46
C ALA A 201 -14.06 12.61 0.82
N PRO A 202 -13.94 12.44 -0.52
CA PRO A 202 -12.66 12.10 -1.17
C PRO A 202 -11.60 13.18 -1.02
N VAL A 203 -11.98 14.46 -1.07
CA VAL A 203 -11.05 15.58 -0.87
C VAL A 203 -10.46 15.54 0.55
N ALA A 204 -11.29 15.23 1.55
CA ALA A 204 -10.84 15.13 2.94
C ALA A 204 -9.94 13.90 3.16
N ILE A 205 -10.23 12.76 2.52
CA ILE A 205 -9.38 11.57 2.57
C ILE A 205 -8.00 11.86 1.99
N ALA A 206 -7.94 12.46 0.79
CA ALA A 206 -6.68 12.83 0.14
C ALA A 206 -5.86 13.81 1.00
N ALA A 207 -6.51 14.85 1.51
CA ALA A 207 -5.85 15.85 2.37
C ALA A 207 -5.32 15.23 3.66
N ALA A 208 -6.09 14.38 4.33
CA ALA A 208 -5.66 13.72 5.56
C ALA A 208 -4.48 12.76 5.32
N LYS A 209 -4.50 11.97 4.22
CA LYS A 209 -3.40 11.09 3.83
C LYS A 209 -2.11 11.89 3.63
N ASN A 210 -2.17 12.94 2.82
CA ASN A 210 -1.00 13.76 2.52
C ASN A 210 -0.49 14.54 3.75
N ALA A 211 -1.40 15.05 4.60
CA ALA A 211 -1.01 15.71 5.85
C ALA A 211 -0.23 14.78 6.78
N ILE A 212 -0.69 13.53 6.95
CA ILE A 212 0.00 12.53 7.76
C ILE A 212 1.39 12.24 7.18
N GLU A 213 1.50 12.06 5.86
CA GLU A 213 2.76 11.70 5.21
C GLU A 213 3.78 12.86 5.23
N GLU A 214 3.35 14.07 4.90
CA GLU A 214 4.25 15.22 4.83
C GLU A 214 4.69 15.73 6.21
N ALA A 215 3.84 15.58 7.24
CA ALA A 215 4.19 15.97 8.61
C ALA A 215 5.13 14.99 9.30
N TRP A 216 5.28 13.76 8.80
CA TRP A 216 5.97 12.68 9.52
C TRP A 216 7.43 12.96 9.87
N ASP A 217 8.17 13.63 9.00
CA ASP A 217 9.60 13.92 9.19
C ASP A 217 9.86 15.34 9.75
N LEU A 218 8.79 16.07 10.10
CA LEU A 218 8.87 17.45 10.58
C LEU A 218 8.82 17.50 12.11
N GLU A 219 9.38 18.57 12.66
CA GLU A 219 9.14 18.91 14.06
C GLU A 219 7.66 19.22 14.28
N LEU A 220 7.15 18.98 15.49
CA LEU A 220 5.70 19.08 15.78
C LEU A 220 5.08 20.39 15.31
N ALA A 221 5.75 21.53 15.54
CA ALA A 221 5.23 22.83 15.16
C ALA A 221 5.10 22.98 13.64
N GLU A 222 6.10 22.55 12.89
CA GLU A 222 6.10 22.55 11.42
C GLU A 222 5.07 21.55 10.87
N GLY A 223 4.95 20.37 11.48
CA GLY A 223 3.94 19.37 11.12
C GLY A 223 2.52 19.88 11.28
N LEU A 224 2.23 20.61 12.37
CA LEU A 224 0.92 21.25 12.61
C LEU A 224 0.61 22.36 11.58
N GLU A 225 1.62 23.08 11.11
CA GLU A 225 1.43 24.04 10.02
C GLU A 225 1.14 23.35 8.70
N LYS A 226 1.85 22.25 8.41
CA LYS A 226 1.60 21.43 7.23
C LYS A 226 0.18 20.83 7.23
N GLU A 227 -0.32 20.38 8.38
CA GLU A 227 -1.72 19.93 8.54
C GLU A 227 -2.72 21.05 8.20
N ARG A 228 -2.47 22.29 8.65
CA ARG A 228 -3.32 23.44 8.31
C ARG A 228 -3.31 23.76 6.81
N GLU A 229 -2.14 23.65 6.15
CA GLU A 229 -2.04 23.83 4.69
C GLU A 229 -2.93 22.81 3.96
N TRP A 230 -2.87 21.55 4.37
CA TRP A 230 -3.71 20.50 3.79
C TRP A 230 -5.20 20.69 4.12
N TYR A 231 -5.55 21.26 5.27
CA TYR A 231 -6.95 21.55 5.64
C TYR A 231 -7.60 22.58 4.70
N GLU A 232 -6.83 23.43 4.03
CA GLU A 232 -7.35 24.40 3.07
C GLU A 232 -8.08 23.74 1.88
N GLN A 233 -7.76 22.52 1.52
CA GLN A 233 -8.42 21.83 0.42
C GLN A 233 -9.86 21.39 0.77
N PRO A 234 -10.11 20.62 1.80
CA PRO A 234 -11.48 20.29 2.20
C PRO A 234 -12.26 21.52 2.64
N LEU A 235 -11.60 22.57 3.18
CA LEU A 235 -12.25 23.82 3.57
C LEU A 235 -12.95 24.49 2.38
N LYS A 236 -12.36 24.41 1.19
CA LYS A 236 -12.88 25.02 -0.06
C LYS A 236 -13.81 24.08 -0.84
N SER A 237 -13.94 22.81 -0.43
CA SER A 237 -14.71 21.82 -1.15
C SER A 237 -16.23 21.97 -0.98
N GLU A 238 -16.97 21.60 -2.01
CA GLU A 238 -18.43 21.47 -1.94
C GLU A 238 -18.84 20.34 -0.99
N ASP A 239 -18.03 19.29 -0.91
CA ASP A 239 -18.25 18.14 -0.02
C ASP A 239 -18.30 18.56 1.46
N ARG A 240 -17.55 19.56 1.88
CA ARG A 240 -17.63 20.11 3.24
C ARG A 240 -19.03 20.66 3.54
N LEU A 241 -19.61 21.39 2.59
CA LEU A 241 -20.95 21.97 2.76
C LEU A 241 -22.02 20.87 2.74
N GLU A 242 -21.86 19.89 1.86
CA GLU A 242 -22.72 18.70 1.82
C GLU A 242 -22.66 17.92 3.13
N GLY A 243 -21.47 17.70 3.68
CA GLY A 243 -21.27 17.00 4.96
C GLY A 243 -22.01 17.67 6.10
N LEU A 244 -21.90 19.00 6.24
CA LEU A 244 -22.62 19.78 7.25
C LEU A 244 -24.15 19.71 7.06
N LYS A 245 -24.60 19.82 5.82
CA LYS A 245 -26.03 19.73 5.46
C LYS A 245 -26.59 18.34 5.76
N ALA A 246 -25.92 17.28 5.30
CA ALA A 246 -26.32 15.90 5.55
C ALA A 246 -26.41 15.56 7.03
N PHE A 247 -25.44 16.04 7.83
CA PHE A 247 -25.44 15.89 9.27
C PHE A 247 -26.67 16.57 9.93
N ALA A 248 -26.95 17.82 9.54
CA ALA A 248 -28.12 18.54 10.06
C ALA A 248 -29.45 17.88 9.68
N GLU A 249 -29.53 17.35 8.47
CA GLU A 249 -30.70 16.64 7.91
C GLU A 249 -30.80 15.16 8.34
N ARG A 250 -29.81 14.63 9.05
CA ARG A 250 -29.72 13.23 9.49
C ARG A 250 -29.84 12.23 8.34
N ARG A 251 -29.21 12.51 7.23
CA ARG A 251 -29.13 11.64 6.04
C ARG A 251 -27.70 11.29 5.69
N ALA A 252 -27.52 10.29 4.84
CA ALA A 252 -26.24 10.01 4.24
C ALA A 252 -25.81 11.17 3.31
N PRO A 253 -24.52 11.57 3.34
CA PRO A 253 -23.98 12.56 2.41
C PRO A 253 -23.81 11.99 1.00
N VAL A 254 -23.83 12.87 0.00
CA VAL A 254 -23.58 12.53 -1.40
C VAL A 254 -22.32 13.29 -1.87
N TRP A 255 -21.18 12.61 -1.78
CA TRP A 255 -19.90 13.21 -2.08
C TRP A 255 -19.68 13.42 -3.59
N GLN A 256 -19.23 14.60 -3.97
CA GLN A 256 -18.94 14.99 -5.36
C GLN A 256 -17.44 14.97 -5.68
N GLY A 257 -16.58 15.03 -4.66
CA GLY A 257 -15.11 15.13 -4.84
C GLY A 257 -14.65 16.48 -5.35
N LYS A 258 -15.36 17.52 -5.03
CA LYS A 258 -15.12 18.88 -5.50
C LYS A 258 -15.06 19.87 -4.36
#